data_bf49002bc2a87e0ffd8113db7bf67aa7
#
_entry.id   bf49002bc2a87e0ffd8113db7bf67aa7
#
_cell.length_a   1.000
_cell.length_b   1.000
_cell.length_c   1.000
_cell.angle_alpha   90.00
_cell.angle_beta   90.00
_cell.angle_gamma   90.00
#
_symmetry.space_group_name_H-M   'P 1'
#
loop_
_entity.id
_entity.type
_entity.pdbx_description
1 polymer ?
#
loop_
_entity_poly.entity_id
_entity_poly.type
_entity_poly.pdbx_seq_one_letter_code
_entity_poly.pdbx_strand_id
1 'polypeptide(L)'
;MRVPMNWLRELIALPEGTTTVDVARTLTEHTAAVERIERVGGEVSGPVVVGQVLSMVPESHKNGKTINWCRVDVGPALNAQGHPKNVEDGVEGRGIVCGAHNFHVGDFV
;
A
#
# COMPACT_ATOMS: atom_id res chain seq x y z
N MET A 1 9.51 19.84 -7.17
CA MET A 1 10.04 18.61 -7.80
C MET A 1 10.21 17.56 -6.72
N ARG A 2 9.94 16.28 -7.00
CA ARG A 2 10.19 15.16 -6.07
C ARG A 2 11.27 14.26 -6.66
N VAL A 3 12.23 13.86 -5.84
CA VAL A 3 13.35 12.98 -6.25
C VAL A 3 13.39 11.77 -5.33
N PRO A 4 13.06 10.57 -5.83
CA PRO A 4 13.20 9.34 -5.06
C PRO A 4 14.69 9.01 -4.84
N MET A 5 15.08 8.71 -3.61
CA MET A 5 16.48 8.41 -3.26
C MET A 5 17.03 7.16 -3.95
N ASN A 6 16.19 6.14 -4.16
CA ASN A 6 16.61 4.95 -4.90
C ASN A 6 16.97 5.27 -6.36
N TRP A 7 16.18 6.09 -7.05
CA TRP A 7 16.50 6.52 -8.41
C TRP A 7 17.76 7.39 -8.45
N LEU A 8 17.93 8.29 -7.47
CA LEU A 8 19.13 9.11 -7.42
C LEU A 8 20.39 8.23 -7.33
N ARG A 9 20.37 7.17 -6.54
CA ARG A 9 21.48 6.21 -6.39
C ARG A 9 21.78 5.39 -7.66
N GLU A 10 20.80 5.24 -8.55
CA GLU A 10 21.01 4.59 -9.86
C GLU A 10 21.74 5.51 -10.83
N LEU A 11 21.57 6.83 -10.69
CA LEU A 11 22.09 7.83 -11.61
C LEU A 11 23.45 8.42 -11.17
N ILE A 12 23.73 8.45 -9.87
CA ILE A 12 24.97 9.02 -9.33
C ILE A 12 25.57 8.11 -8.24
N ALA A 13 26.90 8.06 -8.21
CA ALA A 13 27.62 7.39 -7.13
C ALA A 13 27.58 8.26 -5.87
N LEU A 14 26.84 7.81 -4.85
CA LEU A 14 26.86 8.42 -3.52
C LEU A 14 27.83 7.62 -2.63
N PRO A 15 28.60 8.30 -1.74
CA PRO A 15 29.42 7.61 -0.75
C PRO A 15 28.60 6.62 0.09
N GLU A 16 29.25 5.53 0.50
CA GLU A 16 28.62 4.55 1.36
C GLU A 16 28.15 5.20 2.68
N GLY A 17 26.97 4.82 3.16
CA GLY A 17 26.38 5.41 4.36
C GLY A 17 25.67 6.76 4.15
N THR A 18 25.72 7.37 2.95
CA THR A 18 25.03 8.63 2.69
C THR A 18 23.52 8.49 2.93
N THR A 19 22.99 9.30 3.83
CA THR A 19 21.57 9.33 4.18
C THR A 19 20.79 10.32 3.30
N THR A 20 19.46 10.18 3.27
CA THR A 20 18.57 11.15 2.61
C THR A 20 18.71 12.56 3.19
N VAL A 21 18.98 12.66 4.49
CA VAL A 21 19.18 13.93 5.19
C VAL A 21 20.48 14.60 4.72
N ASP A 22 21.57 13.84 4.54
CA ASP A 22 22.84 14.37 4.03
C ASP A 22 22.69 14.91 2.63
N VAL A 23 22.00 14.18 1.76
CA VAL A 23 21.72 14.65 0.39
C VAL A 23 20.86 15.91 0.41
N ALA A 24 19.82 15.97 1.23
CA ALA A 24 18.95 17.13 1.34
C ALA A 24 19.71 18.37 1.83
N ARG A 25 20.60 18.20 2.82
CA ARG A 25 21.47 19.26 3.34
C ARG A 25 22.41 19.78 2.25
N THR A 26 23.12 18.90 1.58
CA THR A 26 24.06 19.25 0.52
C THR A 26 23.37 20.00 -0.63
N LEU A 27 22.21 19.52 -1.06
CA LEU A 27 21.42 20.21 -2.08
C LEU A 27 21.00 21.62 -1.63
N THR A 28 20.54 21.76 -0.40
CA THR A 28 20.10 23.03 0.16
C THR A 28 21.24 24.03 0.27
N GLU A 29 22.44 23.57 0.65
CA GLU A 29 23.62 24.42 0.82
C GLU A 29 24.25 24.87 -0.51
N HIS A 30 24.12 24.07 -1.57
CA HIS A 30 24.89 24.29 -2.80
C HIS A 30 24.04 24.57 -4.04
N THR A 31 22.74 24.23 -4.04
CA THR A 31 21.90 24.33 -5.24
C THR A 31 20.51 24.89 -4.97
N ALA A 32 19.61 24.09 -4.42
CA ALA A 32 18.21 24.42 -4.22
C ALA A 32 17.69 23.89 -2.88
N ALA A 33 16.92 24.69 -2.18
CA ALA A 33 16.35 24.34 -0.89
C ALA A 33 15.47 23.06 -0.99
N VAL A 34 15.75 22.09 -0.13
CA VAL A 34 14.89 20.93 0.09
C VAL A 34 13.90 21.27 1.20
N GLU A 35 12.67 21.49 0.84
CA GLU A 35 11.61 21.92 1.76
C GLU A 35 11.12 20.76 2.65
N ARG A 36 11.14 19.53 2.13
CA ARG A 36 10.58 18.37 2.84
C ARG A 36 11.22 17.06 2.42
N ILE A 37 11.41 16.17 3.40
CA ILE A 37 11.76 14.77 3.18
C ILE A 37 10.53 13.93 3.54
N GLU A 38 10.06 13.11 2.62
CA GLU A 38 8.94 12.18 2.81
C GLU A 38 9.46 10.74 2.85
N ARG A 39 9.02 9.96 3.83
CA ARG A 39 9.25 8.52 3.85
C ARG A 39 7.98 7.83 3.37
N VAL A 40 8.08 7.13 2.24
CA VAL A 40 6.96 6.37 1.67
C VAL A 40 7.02 4.92 2.17
N GLY A 41 5.87 4.37 2.56
CA GLY A 41 5.76 2.99 3.03
C GLY A 41 6.17 2.75 4.49
N GLY A 42 6.61 3.79 5.21
CA GLY A 42 7.03 3.68 6.62
C GLY A 42 5.90 3.42 7.62
N GLU A 43 4.65 3.61 7.20
CA GLU A 43 3.46 3.37 8.03
C GLU A 43 2.89 1.96 7.87
N VAL A 44 3.38 1.20 6.89
CA VAL A 44 2.96 -0.19 6.69
C VAL A 44 3.70 -1.06 7.68
N SER A 45 2.99 -1.59 8.66
CA SER A 45 3.51 -2.55 9.64
C SER A 45 2.84 -3.91 9.46
N GLY A 46 3.57 -4.98 9.73
CA GLY A 46 3.11 -6.35 9.57
C GLY A 46 3.48 -6.99 8.22
N PRO A 47 3.13 -8.25 8.01
CA PRO A 47 3.45 -8.97 6.79
C PRO A 47 2.65 -8.42 5.61
N VAL A 48 3.33 -8.21 4.49
CA VAL A 48 2.69 -7.99 3.19
C VAL A 48 2.63 -9.33 2.49
N VAL A 49 1.44 -9.76 2.12
CA VAL A 49 1.20 -11.08 1.52
C VAL A 49 0.37 -10.93 0.24
N VAL A 50 0.54 -11.86 -0.67
CA VAL A 50 -0.32 -11.96 -1.85
C VAL A 50 -1.59 -12.71 -1.47
N GLY A 51 -2.75 -12.19 -1.87
CA GLY A 51 -4.04 -12.82 -1.67
C GLY A 51 -4.81 -13.00 -2.96
N GLN A 52 -5.67 -14.01 -3.03
CA GLN A 52 -6.57 -14.22 -4.16
C GLN A 52 -7.97 -13.68 -3.83
N VAL A 53 -8.54 -12.85 -4.70
CA VAL A 53 -9.90 -12.32 -4.55
C VAL A 53 -10.91 -13.43 -4.82
N LEU A 54 -11.64 -13.86 -3.78
CA LEU A 54 -12.65 -14.92 -3.87
C LEU A 54 -14.04 -14.38 -4.21
N SER A 55 -14.40 -13.22 -3.65
CA SER A 55 -15.66 -12.56 -3.94
C SER A 55 -15.54 -11.04 -3.82
N MET A 56 -16.43 -10.33 -4.50
CA MET A 56 -16.52 -8.87 -4.47
C MET A 56 -17.97 -8.44 -4.57
N VAL A 57 -18.46 -7.70 -3.59
CA VAL A 57 -19.84 -7.16 -3.57
C VAL A 57 -19.76 -5.64 -3.48
N PRO A 58 -20.21 -4.91 -4.51
CA PRO A 58 -20.23 -3.46 -4.48
C PRO A 58 -21.35 -2.96 -3.57
N GLU A 59 -21.04 -1.94 -2.77
CA GLU A 59 -21.97 -1.22 -1.90
C GLU A 59 -21.89 0.28 -2.19
N SER A 60 -23.03 0.86 -2.57
CA SER A 60 -23.13 2.30 -2.84
C SER A 60 -23.51 3.06 -1.58
N HIS A 61 -22.76 4.12 -1.30
CA HIS A 61 -22.99 4.99 -0.15
C HIS A 61 -23.74 6.26 -0.53
N LYS A 62 -24.41 6.89 0.44
CA LYS A 62 -25.19 8.13 0.28
C LYS A 62 -24.39 9.32 -0.29
N ASN A 63 -23.06 9.28 -0.18
CA ASN A 63 -22.16 10.29 -0.75
C ASN A 63 -21.78 10.05 -2.21
N GLY A 64 -22.43 9.11 -2.90
CA GLY A 64 -22.16 8.74 -4.28
C GLY A 64 -20.92 7.89 -4.50
N LYS A 65 -20.22 7.50 -3.45
CA LYS A 65 -19.06 6.59 -3.54
C LYS A 65 -19.52 5.14 -3.47
N THR A 66 -18.91 4.29 -4.27
CA THR A 66 -19.08 2.83 -4.21
C THR A 66 -17.81 2.25 -3.58
N ILE A 67 -17.98 1.37 -2.62
CA ILE A 67 -16.92 0.55 -2.04
C ILE A 67 -17.19 -0.91 -2.36
N ASN A 68 -16.15 -1.73 -2.35
CA ASN A 68 -16.25 -3.17 -2.56
C ASN A 68 -16.01 -3.90 -1.24
N TRP A 69 -16.96 -4.76 -0.87
CA TRP A 69 -16.76 -5.79 0.15
C TRP A 69 -16.12 -6.99 -0.52
N CYS A 70 -14.87 -7.27 -0.19
CA CYS A 70 -14.09 -8.34 -0.80
C CYS A 70 -13.82 -9.46 0.20
N ARG A 71 -13.80 -10.69 -0.30
CA ARG A 71 -13.19 -11.84 0.35
C ARG A 71 -11.90 -12.15 -0.35
N VAL A 72 -10.81 -12.21 0.40
CA VAL A 72 -9.48 -12.46 -0.14
C VAL A 72 -8.85 -13.62 0.63
N ASP A 73 -8.47 -14.67 -0.07
CA ASP A 73 -7.69 -15.75 0.52
C ASP A 73 -6.23 -15.32 0.69
N VAL A 74 -5.82 -15.14 1.91
CA VAL A 74 -4.45 -14.78 2.33
C VAL A 74 -3.80 -15.89 3.16
N GLY A 75 -4.35 -17.09 3.08
CA GLY A 75 -3.93 -18.25 3.83
C GLY A 75 -4.63 -18.39 5.19
N PRO A 76 -4.73 -19.63 5.71
CA PRO A 76 -5.61 -19.96 6.83
C PRO A 76 -5.33 -19.17 8.11
N ALA A 77 -4.07 -18.87 8.40
CA ALA A 77 -3.69 -18.12 9.60
C ALA A 77 -4.15 -16.64 9.58
N LEU A 78 -4.25 -16.04 8.38
CA LEU A 78 -4.65 -14.64 8.21
C LEU A 78 -6.12 -14.50 7.86
N ASN A 79 -6.73 -15.49 7.23
CA ASN A 79 -8.16 -15.52 6.91
C ASN A 79 -9.02 -15.40 8.17
N ALA A 80 -8.64 -16.07 9.25
CA ALA A 80 -9.34 -16.03 10.53
C ALA A 80 -9.36 -14.65 11.22
N GLN A 81 -8.54 -13.69 10.76
CA GLN A 81 -8.43 -12.34 11.32
C GLN A 81 -9.26 -11.29 10.56
N GLY A 82 -10.19 -11.72 9.72
CA GLY A 82 -11.01 -10.85 8.88
C GLY A 82 -12.05 -10.02 9.64
N HIS A 83 -12.72 -9.12 8.91
CA HIS A 83 -13.76 -8.26 9.47
C HIS A 83 -14.97 -9.08 9.94
N PRO A 84 -15.58 -8.80 11.13
CA PRO A 84 -16.67 -9.59 11.70
C PRO A 84 -17.92 -9.73 10.81
N LYS A 85 -18.21 -8.73 9.98
CA LYS A 85 -19.34 -8.73 9.01
C LYS A 85 -19.28 -9.87 7.98
N ASN A 86 -18.19 -10.59 7.96
CA ASN A 86 -17.85 -11.56 6.92
C ASN A 86 -18.11 -13.01 7.31
N VAL A 87 -18.57 -13.26 8.52
CA VAL A 87 -18.79 -14.61 9.03
C VAL A 87 -20.16 -15.16 8.57
N GLU A 88 -21.06 -14.26 8.12
CA GLU A 88 -22.47 -14.62 7.86
C GLU A 88 -22.74 -15.22 6.48
N ASP A 89 -21.85 -15.03 5.50
CA ASP A 89 -22.08 -15.48 4.12
C ASP A 89 -21.44 -16.83 3.77
N GLY A 90 -20.72 -17.46 4.71
CA GLY A 90 -20.10 -18.78 4.53
C GLY A 90 -18.97 -18.82 3.49
N VAL A 91 -18.53 -17.68 2.99
CA VAL A 91 -17.42 -17.61 2.05
C VAL A 91 -16.10 -17.57 2.83
N GLU A 92 -15.19 -18.48 2.47
CA GLU A 92 -13.83 -18.49 3.04
C GLU A 92 -13.06 -17.23 2.64
N GLY A 93 -12.01 -16.92 3.40
CA GLY A 93 -11.13 -15.78 3.13
C GLY A 93 -11.31 -14.62 4.09
N ARG A 94 -10.34 -13.71 4.06
CA ARG A 94 -10.33 -12.51 4.87
C ARG A 94 -11.23 -11.44 4.26
N GLY A 95 -12.12 -10.87 5.06
CA GLY A 95 -12.95 -9.77 4.63
C GLY A 95 -12.20 -8.44 4.59
N ILE A 96 -12.30 -7.74 3.48
CA ILE A 96 -11.60 -6.48 3.22
C ILE A 96 -12.57 -5.50 2.58
N VAL A 97 -12.55 -4.25 3.07
CA VAL A 97 -13.24 -3.13 2.42
C VAL A 97 -12.27 -2.44 1.47
N CYS A 98 -12.61 -2.34 0.20
CA CYS A 98 -11.76 -1.76 -0.82
C CYS A 98 -12.48 -0.72 -1.65
N GLY A 99 -11.86 0.45 -1.84
CA GLY A 99 -12.33 1.50 -2.73
C GLY A 99 -11.76 1.42 -4.15
N ALA A 100 -10.89 0.48 -4.44
CA ALA A 100 -10.34 0.29 -5.78
C ALA A 100 -11.32 -0.48 -6.69
N HIS A 101 -11.23 -0.21 -8.01
CA HIS A 101 -12.11 -0.80 -9.02
C HIS A 101 -11.35 -1.45 -10.17
N ASN A 102 -10.05 -1.62 -10.02
CA ASN A 102 -9.14 -2.10 -11.07
C ASN A 102 -8.72 -3.57 -10.90
N PHE A 103 -9.55 -4.36 -10.21
CA PHE A 103 -9.34 -5.80 -10.00
C PHE A 103 -10.69 -6.53 -10.05
N HIS A 104 -10.64 -7.86 -10.22
CA HIS A 104 -11.79 -8.75 -10.36
C HIS A 104 -11.69 -9.97 -9.46
N VAL A 105 -12.77 -10.71 -9.33
CA VAL A 105 -12.77 -12.02 -8.68
C VAL A 105 -11.82 -12.96 -9.43
N GLY A 106 -10.96 -13.64 -8.70
CA GLY A 106 -9.91 -14.52 -9.20
C GLY A 106 -8.53 -13.87 -9.32
N ASP A 107 -8.43 -12.54 -9.29
CA ASP A 107 -7.16 -11.84 -9.35
C ASP A 107 -6.32 -12.05 -8.07
N PHE A 108 -5.02 -12.00 -8.24
CA PHE A 108 -4.05 -11.93 -7.15
C PHE A 108 -3.70 -10.47 -6.87
N VAL A 109 -3.78 -10.07 -5.60
CA VAL A 109 -3.59 -8.72 -5.10
C VAL A 109 -2.60 -8.67 -3.93
#